data_2132bb5cda2bdbdc5d51430063d1882e
#
_entry.id   2132bb5cda2bdbdc5d51430063d1882e
#
_cell.length_a   1.000
_cell.length_b   1.000
_cell.length_c   1.000
_cell.angle_alpha   90.00
_cell.angle_beta   90.00
_cell.angle_gamma   90.00
#
_symmetry.space_group_name_H-M   'P 1'
#
loop_
_entity.id
_entity.type
_entity.pdbx_description
1 polymer ?
#
loop_
_entity_poly.entity_id
_entity_poly.type
_entity_poly.pdbx_seq_one_letter_code
_entity_poly.pdbx_strand_id
1 'polypeptide(L)'
;MEKIIAFTDGSSRGNPGPGGYGAVIIMKSKEKVIERGGREDHTTNNRMEMSSAHEVLEYLKDEVTPIEIHTDSAHLINRITKWVYGWEKNGWKTSTGAEVENKDLWKLRAQDVRRIKNKIEWKKVKGHSGIAGNERADEIATLYADKEKVTLFTGSLEMYRQLVSKDILSFEGKKTITKKKTATKKGEPYSYVSMVGGVAETHSLWSECEKRVKGKKGALYKKVFSKSEETDLIQEWTLKALLG
;
A
#
# COMPACT_ATOMS: atom_id res chain seq x y z
N MET A 1 14.43 -18.09 -14.83
CA MET A 1 15.47 -17.37 -14.06
C MET A 1 14.80 -16.73 -12.87
N GLU A 2 15.45 -16.81 -11.73
CA GLU A 2 14.98 -16.14 -10.52
C GLU A 2 15.09 -14.63 -10.68
N LYS A 3 14.11 -13.88 -10.13
CA LYS A 3 14.06 -12.42 -10.22
C LYS A 3 14.11 -11.80 -8.83
N ILE A 4 14.67 -10.62 -8.73
CA ILE A 4 14.47 -9.75 -7.58
C ILE A 4 13.08 -9.14 -7.71
N ILE A 5 12.31 -9.18 -6.63
CA ILE A 5 10.96 -8.62 -6.58
C ILE A 5 10.99 -7.38 -5.71
N ALA A 6 10.47 -6.28 -6.21
CA ALA A 6 10.32 -5.06 -5.44
C ALA A 6 8.88 -4.55 -5.50
N PHE A 7 8.41 -4.01 -4.38
CA PHE A 7 7.14 -3.29 -4.28
C PHE A 7 7.44 -1.84 -3.95
N THR A 8 6.74 -0.91 -4.58
CA THR A 8 6.95 0.53 -4.40
C THR A 8 5.64 1.26 -4.27
N ASP A 9 5.59 2.22 -3.35
CA ASP A 9 4.44 3.10 -3.17
C ASP A 9 4.85 4.49 -2.69
N GLY A 10 3.99 5.48 -2.92
CA GLY A 10 4.14 6.85 -2.47
C GLY A 10 2.85 7.42 -1.92
N SER A 11 2.94 8.22 -0.86
CA SER A 11 1.80 8.84 -0.22
C SER A 11 2.05 10.32 0.05
N SER A 12 1.03 11.16 -0.04
CA SER A 12 1.12 12.56 0.38
C SER A 12 -0.15 13.05 1.09
N ARG A 13 0.02 13.95 2.02
CA ARG A 13 -1.05 14.62 2.76
C ARG A 13 -1.32 15.99 2.15
N GLY A 14 -2.04 15.98 1.04
CA GLY A 14 -2.20 17.13 0.14
C GLY A 14 -1.34 17.01 -1.11
N ASN A 15 -1.56 17.91 -2.08
CA ASN A 15 -0.90 17.84 -3.37
C ASN A 15 -0.66 19.27 -3.93
N PRO A 16 0.40 19.98 -3.47
CA PRO A 16 1.51 19.53 -2.63
C PRO A 16 1.21 19.50 -1.12
N GLY A 17 2.02 18.72 -0.38
CA GLY A 17 1.97 18.60 1.08
C GLY A 17 3.06 17.66 1.60
N PRO A 18 3.07 17.35 2.90
CA PRO A 18 3.98 16.35 3.43
C PRO A 18 3.73 14.99 2.76
N GLY A 19 4.81 14.29 2.43
CA GLY A 19 4.71 12.99 1.79
C GLY A 19 5.79 12.03 2.24
N GLY A 20 5.55 10.75 1.98
CA GLY A 20 6.47 9.67 2.25
C GLY A 20 6.48 8.65 1.11
N TYR A 21 7.54 7.91 1.02
CA TYR A 21 7.67 6.79 0.10
C TYR A 21 8.10 5.53 0.84
N GLY A 22 7.70 4.38 0.31
CA GLY A 22 8.03 3.08 0.86
C GLY A 22 8.37 2.08 -0.24
N ALA A 23 9.33 1.21 0.05
CA ALA A 23 9.71 0.11 -0.84
C ALA A 23 10.05 -1.15 -0.04
N VAL A 24 9.71 -2.31 -0.61
CA VAL A 24 10.08 -3.63 -0.10
C VAL A 24 10.80 -4.39 -1.20
N ILE A 25 12.04 -4.81 -0.96
CA ILE A 25 12.90 -5.50 -1.93
C ILE A 25 13.15 -6.92 -1.43
N ILE A 26 12.84 -7.92 -2.25
CA ILE A 26 12.94 -9.34 -1.93
C ILE A 26 13.94 -10.00 -2.89
N MET A 27 15.04 -10.47 -2.35
CA MET A 27 16.12 -11.13 -3.07
C MET A 27 16.15 -12.62 -2.66
N LYS A 28 15.34 -13.45 -3.30
CA LYS A 28 15.17 -14.87 -2.94
C LYS A 28 16.49 -15.64 -2.97
N SER A 29 17.28 -15.48 -4.03
CA SER A 29 18.59 -16.14 -4.18
C SER A 29 19.60 -15.77 -3.08
N LYS A 30 19.42 -14.63 -2.43
CA LYS A 30 20.25 -14.15 -1.32
C LYS A 30 19.56 -14.34 0.04
N GLU A 31 18.38 -14.96 0.07
CA GLU A 31 17.54 -15.11 1.28
C GLU A 31 17.37 -13.79 2.05
N LYS A 32 17.24 -12.67 1.34
CA LYS A 32 17.28 -11.34 1.94
C LYS A 32 16.05 -10.51 1.59
N VAL A 33 15.56 -9.74 2.59
CA VAL A 33 14.53 -8.73 2.41
C VAL A 33 15.03 -7.40 2.98
N ILE A 34 14.77 -6.33 2.25
CA ILE A 34 15.15 -4.96 2.63
C ILE A 34 13.92 -4.06 2.47
N GLU A 35 13.61 -3.31 3.50
CA GLU A 35 12.67 -2.19 3.43
C GLU A 35 13.42 -0.88 3.29
N ARG A 36 12.87 0.03 2.50
CA ARG A 36 13.36 1.39 2.28
C ARG A 36 12.21 2.36 2.40
N GLY A 37 12.51 3.57 2.80
CA GLY A 37 11.48 4.61 2.89
C GLY A 37 12.08 5.94 3.30
N GLY A 38 11.31 6.99 3.13
CA GLY A 38 11.70 8.33 3.49
C GLY A 38 10.55 9.33 3.37
N ARG A 39 10.82 10.58 3.76
CA ARG A 39 9.87 11.67 3.86
C ARG A 39 10.35 12.90 3.11
N GLU A 40 9.40 13.65 2.54
CA GLU A 40 9.58 15.03 2.10
C GLU A 40 8.47 15.91 2.70
N ASP A 41 8.82 17.09 3.21
CA ASP A 41 7.84 17.95 3.88
C ASP A 41 6.93 18.73 2.91
N HIS A 42 7.38 18.89 1.65
CA HIS A 42 6.60 19.57 0.62
C HIS A 42 6.75 18.87 -0.73
N THR A 43 5.81 18.00 -1.06
CA THR A 43 5.89 17.13 -2.22
C THR A 43 4.49 16.79 -2.77
N THR A 44 4.45 15.91 -3.76
CA THR A 44 3.20 15.39 -4.33
C THR A 44 3.22 13.86 -4.33
N ASN A 45 2.05 13.23 -4.40
CA ASN A 45 1.97 11.77 -4.49
C ASN A 45 2.83 11.21 -5.62
N ASN A 46 2.74 11.80 -6.82
CA ASN A 46 3.53 11.37 -7.98
C ASN A 46 5.04 11.45 -7.72
N ARG A 47 5.52 12.48 -7.02
CA ARG A 47 6.94 12.60 -6.67
C ARG A 47 7.37 11.51 -5.70
N MET A 48 6.53 11.16 -4.72
CA MET A 48 6.80 10.08 -3.75
C MET A 48 6.84 8.71 -4.42
N GLU A 49 5.93 8.43 -5.35
CA GLU A 49 5.99 7.21 -6.17
C GLU A 49 7.29 7.12 -6.98
N MET A 50 7.75 8.24 -7.53
CA MET A 50 9.04 8.29 -8.24
C MET A 50 10.23 8.13 -7.30
N SER A 51 10.15 8.64 -6.07
CA SER A 51 11.19 8.49 -5.05
C SER A 51 11.30 7.05 -4.58
N SER A 52 10.17 6.37 -4.38
CA SER A 52 10.15 4.94 -4.05
C SER A 52 10.83 4.09 -5.12
N ALA A 53 10.50 4.33 -6.39
CA ALA A 53 11.14 3.63 -7.51
C ALA A 53 12.64 3.91 -7.57
N HIS A 54 13.07 5.15 -7.28
CA HIS A 54 14.48 5.51 -7.21
C HIS A 54 15.24 4.68 -6.18
N GLU A 55 14.73 4.61 -4.97
CA GLU A 55 15.35 3.85 -3.89
C GLU A 55 15.61 2.39 -4.28
N VAL A 56 14.65 1.78 -4.97
CA VAL A 56 14.81 0.42 -5.49
C VAL A 56 15.92 0.35 -6.54
N LEU A 57 15.88 1.25 -7.53
CA LEU A 57 16.82 1.26 -8.65
C LEU A 57 18.24 1.60 -8.18
N GLU A 58 18.39 2.54 -7.26
CA GLU A 58 19.71 2.90 -6.69
C GLU A 58 20.28 1.77 -5.83
N TYR A 59 19.45 1.11 -5.01
CA TYR A 59 19.88 -0.03 -4.21
C TYR A 59 20.33 -1.22 -5.09
N LEU A 60 19.67 -1.43 -6.24
CA LEU A 60 19.91 -2.57 -7.13
C LEU A 60 20.80 -2.24 -8.33
N LYS A 61 21.44 -1.08 -8.38
CA LYS A 61 22.21 -0.61 -9.55
C LYS A 61 23.34 -1.55 -9.99
N ASP A 62 23.93 -2.26 -9.04
CA ASP A 62 25.06 -3.18 -9.28
C ASP A 62 24.61 -4.65 -9.36
N GLU A 63 23.31 -4.92 -9.22
CA GLU A 63 22.77 -6.28 -9.28
C GLU A 63 22.71 -6.78 -10.73
N VAL A 64 22.99 -8.07 -10.90
CA VAL A 64 22.95 -8.73 -12.21
C VAL A 64 21.70 -9.57 -12.43
N THR A 65 20.89 -9.76 -11.40
CA THR A 65 19.62 -10.50 -11.43
C THR A 65 18.51 -9.64 -12.03
N PRO A 66 17.65 -10.16 -12.94
CA PRO A 66 16.49 -9.41 -13.44
C PRO A 66 15.60 -8.91 -12.32
N ILE A 67 15.04 -7.71 -12.48
CA ILE A 67 14.24 -7.02 -11.48
C ILE A 67 12.79 -6.95 -11.94
N GLU A 68 11.86 -7.26 -11.05
CA GLU A 68 10.44 -7.08 -11.26
C GLU A 68 9.91 -6.08 -10.22
N ILE A 69 9.46 -4.89 -10.69
CA ILE A 69 8.96 -3.82 -9.82
C ILE A 69 7.44 -3.78 -9.90
N HIS A 70 6.80 -3.96 -8.76
CA HIS A 70 5.36 -3.91 -8.56
C HIS A 70 4.95 -2.57 -7.98
N THR A 71 4.00 -1.88 -8.62
CA THR A 71 3.42 -0.62 -8.15
C THR A 71 1.98 -0.52 -8.63
N ASP A 72 1.12 0.14 -7.90
CA ASP A 72 -0.23 0.45 -8.34
C ASP A 72 -0.30 1.74 -9.18
N SER A 73 0.80 2.50 -9.24
CA SER A 73 0.92 3.72 -10.04
C SER A 73 1.00 3.45 -11.54
N ALA A 74 -0.14 3.48 -12.19
CA ALA A 74 -0.18 3.45 -13.66
C ALA A 74 0.53 4.66 -14.29
N HIS A 75 0.55 5.79 -13.56
CA HIS A 75 1.23 7.02 -13.95
C HIS A 75 2.74 6.80 -14.07
N LEU A 76 3.37 6.23 -13.03
CA LEU A 76 4.78 5.90 -13.02
C LEU A 76 5.13 4.95 -14.16
N ILE A 77 4.41 3.81 -14.27
CA ILE A 77 4.68 2.79 -15.29
C ILE A 77 4.61 3.37 -16.70
N ASN A 78 3.52 4.06 -17.05
CA ASN A 78 3.35 4.58 -18.40
C ASN A 78 4.42 5.60 -18.76
N ARG A 79 4.81 6.46 -17.83
CA ARG A 79 5.81 7.50 -18.11
C ARG A 79 7.21 6.92 -18.25
N ILE A 80 7.63 6.05 -17.35
CA ILE A 80 8.98 5.48 -17.37
C ILE A 80 9.18 4.51 -18.56
N THR A 81 8.15 3.78 -18.97
CA THR A 81 8.26 2.77 -20.04
C THR A 81 7.95 3.29 -21.43
N LYS A 82 7.14 4.36 -21.57
CA LYS A 82 6.64 4.80 -22.86
C LYS A 82 7.03 6.24 -23.20
N TRP A 83 6.94 7.18 -22.24
CA TRP A 83 6.97 8.61 -22.56
C TRP A 83 8.33 9.27 -22.36
N VAL A 84 9.13 8.81 -21.40
CA VAL A 84 10.45 9.38 -21.08
C VAL A 84 11.34 9.49 -22.31
N TYR A 85 11.42 8.46 -23.13
CA TYR A 85 12.24 8.47 -24.35
C TYR A 85 11.77 9.50 -25.40
N GLY A 86 10.45 9.69 -25.50
CA GLY A 86 9.86 10.71 -26.37
C GLY A 86 10.16 12.11 -25.86
N TRP A 87 10.04 12.33 -24.55
CA TRP A 87 10.33 13.61 -23.93
C TRP A 87 11.80 14.00 -24.06
N GLU A 88 12.72 13.05 -23.90
CA GLU A 88 14.15 13.31 -24.12
C GLU A 88 14.45 13.80 -25.54
N LYS A 89 13.88 13.12 -26.54
CA LYS A 89 14.04 13.51 -27.95
C LYS A 89 13.41 14.86 -28.24
N ASN A 90 12.33 15.22 -27.54
CA ASN A 90 11.59 16.47 -27.74
C ASN A 90 11.97 17.59 -26.76
N GLY A 91 13.19 17.53 -26.18
CA GLY A 91 13.70 18.59 -25.29
C GLY A 91 12.91 18.71 -23.98
N TRP A 92 12.30 17.61 -23.49
CA TRP A 92 11.47 17.56 -22.28
C TRP A 92 10.20 18.41 -22.37
N LYS A 93 9.57 18.40 -23.55
CA LYS A 93 8.28 19.04 -23.80
C LYS A 93 7.21 17.98 -24.07
N THR A 94 5.98 18.28 -23.68
CA THR A 94 4.80 17.50 -24.04
C THR A 94 4.44 17.67 -25.52
N SER A 95 3.49 16.88 -26.02
CA SER A 95 2.97 17.05 -27.39
C SER A 95 2.34 18.43 -27.66
N THR A 96 1.90 19.10 -26.58
CA THR A 96 1.34 20.47 -26.64
C THR A 96 2.40 21.58 -26.52
N GLY A 97 3.69 21.22 -26.37
CA GLY A 97 4.80 22.18 -26.23
C GLY A 97 5.06 22.66 -24.80
N ALA A 98 4.23 22.28 -23.83
CA ALA A 98 4.44 22.62 -22.41
C ALA A 98 5.61 21.80 -21.81
N GLU A 99 6.25 22.32 -20.77
CA GLU A 99 7.26 21.56 -20.02
C GLU A 99 6.64 20.31 -19.39
N VAL A 100 7.43 19.23 -19.34
CA VAL A 100 7.03 17.99 -18.65
C VAL A 100 7.03 18.24 -17.14
N GLU A 101 5.89 17.98 -16.51
CA GLU A 101 5.77 18.04 -15.04
C GLU A 101 6.74 17.09 -14.35
N ASN A 102 7.40 17.53 -13.27
CA ASN A 102 8.45 16.77 -12.57
C ASN A 102 9.62 16.34 -13.48
N LYS A 103 9.95 17.17 -14.48
CA LYS A 103 11.05 16.96 -15.43
C LYS A 103 12.38 16.62 -14.75
N ASP A 104 12.65 17.27 -13.62
CA ASP A 104 13.82 17.02 -12.77
C ASP A 104 13.93 15.55 -12.37
N LEU A 105 12.86 14.99 -11.82
CA LEU A 105 12.82 13.60 -11.40
C LEU A 105 12.81 12.61 -12.58
N TRP A 106 12.09 12.93 -13.68
CA TRP A 106 12.06 12.05 -14.84
C TRP A 106 13.43 11.89 -15.50
N LYS A 107 14.23 12.97 -15.54
CA LYS A 107 15.62 12.89 -16.01
C LYS A 107 16.45 11.92 -15.18
N LEU A 108 16.34 12.00 -13.85
CA LEU A 108 17.03 11.11 -12.95
C LEU A 108 16.56 9.66 -13.11
N ARG A 109 15.23 9.43 -13.17
CA ARG A 109 14.68 8.07 -13.37
C ARG A 109 15.11 7.43 -14.68
N ALA A 110 15.19 8.21 -15.75
CA ALA A 110 15.72 7.73 -17.02
C ALA A 110 17.20 7.29 -16.91
N GLN A 111 17.98 8.02 -16.12
CA GLN A 111 19.38 7.65 -15.86
C GLN A 111 19.46 6.38 -15.00
N ASP A 112 18.65 6.26 -13.95
CA ASP A 112 18.61 5.09 -13.08
C ASP A 112 18.31 3.80 -13.87
N VAL A 113 17.28 3.84 -14.72
CA VAL A 113 16.92 2.70 -15.57
C VAL A 113 18.06 2.31 -16.53
N ARG A 114 18.80 3.30 -17.07
CA ARG A 114 19.94 3.01 -17.98
C ARG A 114 21.17 2.47 -17.27
N ARG A 115 21.37 2.82 -16.00
CA ARG A 115 22.50 2.28 -15.20
C ARG A 115 22.32 0.80 -14.93
N ILE A 116 21.08 0.35 -14.82
CA ILE A 116 20.79 -1.07 -14.56
C ILE A 116 21.01 -1.87 -15.83
N LYS A 117 22.00 -2.73 -15.81
CA LYS A 117 22.39 -3.59 -16.95
C LYS A 117 21.37 -4.69 -17.24
N ASN A 118 20.46 -4.94 -16.33
CA ASN A 118 19.51 -6.03 -16.40
C ASN A 118 18.13 -5.59 -16.85
N LYS A 119 17.31 -6.58 -17.19
CA LYS A 119 15.93 -6.36 -17.54
C LYS A 119 15.12 -5.94 -16.32
N ILE A 120 14.49 -4.77 -16.40
CA ILE A 120 13.49 -4.31 -15.45
C ILE A 120 12.11 -4.59 -16.04
N GLU A 121 11.29 -5.33 -15.31
CA GLU A 121 9.89 -5.54 -15.63
C GLU A 121 9.02 -4.72 -14.68
N TRP A 122 8.20 -3.84 -15.20
CA TRP A 122 7.24 -3.06 -14.44
C TRP A 122 5.89 -3.78 -14.44
N LYS A 123 5.36 -4.08 -13.26
CA LYS A 123 4.10 -4.78 -13.05
C LYS A 123 3.11 -3.88 -12.33
N LYS A 124 1.97 -3.66 -12.96
CA LYS A 124 0.87 -3.00 -12.29
C LYS A 124 0.18 -3.97 -11.34
N VAL A 125 0.07 -3.58 -10.08
CA VAL A 125 -0.78 -4.24 -9.10
C VAL A 125 -2.03 -3.42 -8.85
N LYS A 126 -3.02 -4.00 -8.20
CA LYS A 126 -4.20 -3.27 -7.75
C LYS A 126 -3.93 -2.79 -6.33
N GLY A 127 -4.01 -1.48 -6.09
CA GLY A 127 -3.90 -0.90 -4.76
C GLY A 127 -4.91 -1.51 -3.78
N HIS A 128 -4.51 -1.66 -2.53
CA HIS A 128 -5.32 -2.20 -1.42
C HIS A 128 -6.01 -3.54 -1.74
N SER A 129 -5.33 -4.41 -2.46
CA SER A 129 -5.89 -5.69 -2.91
C SER A 129 -5.47 -6.90 -2.06
N GLY A 130 -4.72 -6.67 -0.98
CA GLY A 130 -4.23 -7.72 -0.10
C GLY A 130 -2.89 -8.33 -0.53
N ILE A 131 -2.20 -7.73 -1.51
CA ILE A 131 -0.83 -8.11 -1.88
C ILE A 131 0.10 -7.59 -0.80
N ALA A 132 0.64 -8.49 0.02
CA ALA A 132 1.35 -8.15 1.25
C ALA A 132 2.52 -7.17 1.04
N GLY A 133 3.31 -7.34 -0.02
CA GLY A 133 4.43 -6.44 -0.33
C GLY A 133 3.98 -5.03 -0.70
N ASN A 134 2.87 -4.90 -1.46
CA ASN A 134 2.32 -3.59 -1.81
C ASN A 134 1.68 -2.90 -0.60
N GLU A 135 0.94 -3.65 0.22
CA GLU A 135 0.36 -3.11 1.46
C GLU A 135 1.44 -2.63 2.44
N ARG A 136 2.57 -3.34 2.51
CA ARG A 136 3.68 -2.89 3.36
C ARG A 136 4.40 -1.66 2.81
N ALA A 137 4.57 -1.55 1.50
CA ALA A 137 5.13 -0.35 0.88
C ALA A 137 4.23 0.87 1.10
N ASP A 138 2.90 0.73 0.95
CA ASP A 138 1.89 1.75 1.27
C ASP A 138 1.93 2.15 2.75
N GLU A 139 2.00 1.18 3.67
CA GLU A 139 2.12 1.44 5.11
C GLU A 139 3.37 2.27 5.43
N ILE A 140 4.53 1.89 4.90
CA ILE A 140 5.78 2.65 5.08
C ILE A 140 5.62 4.08 4.55
N ALA A 141 5.10 4.25 3.32
CA ALA A 141 4.89 5.54 2.70
C ALA A 141 3.95 6.43 3.54
N THR A 142 2.86 5.85 4.03
CA THR A 142 1.85 6.52 4.84
C THR A 142 2.42 6.98 6.19
N LEU A 143 3.12 6.11 6.91
CA LEU A 143 3.73 6.45 8.20
C LEU A 143 4.75 7.60 8.05
N TYR A 144 5.58 7.57 7.00
CA TYR A 144 6.50 8.68 6.70
C TYR A 144 5.75 9.97 6.36
N ALA A 145 4.68 9.92 5.58
CA ALA A 145 3.87 11.09 5.27
C ALA A 145 3.27 11.73 6.54
N ASP A 146 2.86 10.89 7.50
CA ASP A 146 2.27 11.31 8.78
C ASP A 146 3.32 11.68 9.85
N LYS A 147 4.62 11.57 9.53
CA LYS A 147 5.72 11.81 10.47
C LYS A 147 5.71 10.85 11.67
N GLU A 148 5.18 9.66 11.45
CA GLU A 148 5.18 8.61 12.45
C GLU A 148 6.50 7.82 12.45
N LYS A 149 6.77 7.13 13.57
CA LYS A 149 7.98 6.31 13.69
C LYS A 149 7.86 5.07 12.83
N VAL A 150 8.79 4.91 11.90
CA VAL A 150 8.89 3.73 11.02
C VAL A 150 10.10 2.90 11.41
N THR A 151 9.90 1.61 11.64
CA THR A 151 10.99 0.65 11.77
C THR A 151 11.11 -0.12 10.47
N LEU A 152 12.18 0.16 9.72
CA LEU A 152 12.46 -0.53 8.45
C LEU A 152 13.21 -1.84 8.71
N PHE A 153 12.77 -2.90 8.04
CA PHE A 153 13.39 -4.22 8.14
C PHE A 153 14.56 -4.39 7.16
N THR A 154 15.62 -5.01 7.65
CA THR A 154 16.69 -5.58 6.82
C THR A 154 17.14 -6.89 7.46
N GLY A 155 16.95 -8.02 6.77
CA GLY A 155 17.26 -9.32 7.34
C GLY A 155 16.95 -10.47 6.39
N SER A 156 16.89 -11.70 6.95
CA SER A 156 16.56 -12.88 6.16
C SER A 156 15.08 -12.94 5.75
N LEU A 157 14.81 -13.57 4.61
CA LEU A 157 13.44 -13.81 4.14
C LEU A 157 12.64 -14.65 5.15
N GLU A 158 13.29 -15.58 5.82
CA GLU A 158 12.68 -16.40 6.87
C GLU A 158 12.18 -15.56 8.05
N MET A 159 13.04 -14.68 8.60
CA MET A 159 12.63 -13.77 9.69
C MET A 159 11.49 -12.84 9.23
N TYR A 160 11.56 -12.37 8.00
CA TYR A 160 10.52 -11.49 7.47
C TYR A 160 9.16 -12.18 7.38
N ARG A 161 9.11 -13.45 6.96
CA ARG A 161 7.88 -14.26 6.93
C ARG A 161 7.27 -14.47 8.32
N GLN A 162 8.10 -14.55 9.36
CA GLN A 162 7.63 -14.66 10.74
C GLN A 162 7.04 -13.34 11.27
N LEU A 163 7.56 -12.19 10.80
CA LEU A 163 7.11 -10.86 11.20
C LEU A 163 5.82 -10.44 10.49
N VAL A 164 5.70 -10.76 9.20
CA VAL A 164 4.50 -10.45 8.41
C VAL A 164 3.57 -11.65 8.42
N SER A 165 2.39 -11.50 8.95
CA SER A 165 1.36 -12.57 9.02
C SER A 165 0.81 -13.03 7.66
N LYS A 166 1.35 -12.49 6.56
CA LYS A 166 0.96 -12.77 5.16
C LYS A 166 2.16 -13.25 4.37
N ASP A 167 1.95 -14.13 3.40
CA ASP A 167 3.03 -14.51 2.48
C ASP A 167 3.40 -13.33 1.57
N ILE A 168 4.55 -12.72 1.86
CA ILE A 168 5.10 -11.58 1.13
C ILE A 168 5.37 -11.89 -0.36
N LEU A 169 5.47 -13.16 -0.72
CA LEU A 169 5.68 -13.62 -2.09
C LEU A 169 4.37 -13.96 -2.80
N SER A 170 3.23 -13.89 -2.10
CA SER A 170 1.93 -14.08 -2.72
C SER A 170 1.56 -12.83 -3.53
N PHE A 171 1.52 -12.99 -4.85
CA PHE A 171 0.98 -12.00 -5.79
C PHE A 171 -0.52 -12.16 -6.00
N GLU A 172 -1.09 -13.21 -5.42
CA GLU A 172 -2.52 -13.34 -5.32
C GLU A 172 -2.99 -12.38 -4.23
N GLY A 173 -3.44 -11.20 -4.64
CA GLY A 173 -4.34 -10.41 -3.81
C GLY A 173 -5.42 -11.35 -3.29
N LYS A 174 -6.02 -11.05 -2.13
CA LYS A 174 -7.16 -11.84 -1.65
C LYS A 174 -8.00 -12.18 -2.87
N LYS A 175 -7.97 -13.45 -3.31
CA LYS A 175 -8.99 -13.93 -4.23
C LYS A 175 -10.27 -13.49 -3.52
N THR A 176 -10.87 -12.45 -4.05
CA THR A 176 -12.28 -12.24 -3.76
C THR A 176 -12.84 -13.59 -4.16
N ILE A 177 -13.04 -14.46 -3.17
CA ILE A 177 -14.01 -15.52 -3.36
C ILE A 177 -15.20 -14.69 -3.79
N THR A 178 -15.47 -14.67 -5.08
CA THR A 178 -16.77 -14.33 -5.58
C THR A 178 -17.64 -15.44 -5.03
N LYS A 179 -17.93 -15.35 -3.73
CA LYS A 179 -19.24 -15.79 -3.28
C LYS A 179 -20.11 -15.09 -4.28
N LYS A 180 -20.76 -15.87 -5.18
CA LYS A 180 -21.89 -15.41 -5.95
C LYS A 180 -22.53 -14.36 -5.05
N LYS A 181 -22.46 -13.08 -5.45
CA LYS A 181 -23.25 -12.05 -4.82
C LYS A 181 -24.67 -12.55 -4.96
N THR A 182 -25.15 -13.24 -3.97
CA THR A 182 -26.56 -13.13 -3.66
C THR A 182 -26.69 -11.64 -3.48
N ALA A 183 -27.36 -11.03 -4.43
CA ALA A 183 -27.59 -9.61 -4.47
C ALA A 183 -28.33 -9.28 -3.16
N THR A 184 -27.57 -8.94 -2.13
CA THR A 184 -28.14 -8.29 -0.96
C THR A 184 -28.63 -6.97 -1.50
N LYS A 185 -29.93 -6.77 -1.46
CA LYS A 185 -30.59 -5.52 -1.80
C LYS A 185 -29.79 -4.40 -1.13
N LYS A 186 -29.37 -3.40 -1.90
CA LYS A 186 -28.70 -2.20 -1.42
C LYS A 186 -29.48 -1.68 -0.23
N GLY A 187 -28.95 -1.86 1.01
CA GLY A 187 -29.59 -1.31 2.21
C GLY A 187 -29.75 -2.22 3.41
N GLU A 188 -29.63 -3.55 3.30
CA GLU A 188 -29.76 -4.41 4.48
C GLU A 188 -28.38 -4.58 5.20
N PRO A 189 -28.31 -4.31 6.51
CA PRO A 189 -27.09 -4.50 7.29
C PRO A 189 -26.74 -5.99 7.39
N TYR A 190 -25.42 -6.29 7.46
CA TYR A 190 -24.93 -7.63 7.71
C TYR A 190 -25.26 -8.07 9.15
N SER A 191 -25.02 -7.18 10.11
CA SER A 191 -25.35 -7.35 11.53
C SER A 191 -25.36 -6.01 12.25
N TYR A 192 -25.72 -6.05 13.52
CA TYR A 192 -25.65 -4.93 14.47
C TYR A 192 -24.69 -5.33 15.59
N VAL A 193 -23.72 -4.47 15.89
CA VAL A 193 -22.81 -4.65 17.02
C VAL A 193 -23.22 -3.72 18.13
N SER A 194 -23.22 -4.23 19.36
CA SER A 194 -23.46 -3.45 20.57
C SER A 194 -22.33 -3.65 21.58
N MET A 195 -22.03 -2.62 22.36
CA MET A 195 -21.10 -2.64 23.48
C MET A 195 -21.82 -2.13 24.73
N VAL A 196 -21.87 -2.95 25.77
CA VAL A 196 -22.47 -2.58 27.07
C VAL A 196 -21.56 -3.11 28.18
N GLY A 197 -21.15 -2.21 29.07
CA GLY A 197 -20.28 -2.59 30.19
C GLY A 197 -18.93 -3.22 29.77
N GLY A 198 -18.36 -2.78 28.63
CA GLY A 198 -17.11 -3.32 28.11
C GLY A 198 -17.24 -4.64 27.33
N VAL A 199 -18.45 -5.18 27.17
CA VAL A 199 -18.69 -6.45 26.46
C VAL A 199 -19.35 -6.17 25.12
N ALA A 200 -18.71 -6.59 24.02
CA ALA A 200 -19.24 -6.51 22.66
C ALA A 200 -20.08 -7.75 22.33
N GLU A 201 -21.22 -7.54 21.66
CA GLU A 201 -22.07 -8.59 21.11
C GLU A 201 -22.58 -8.23 19.72
N THR A 202 -22.82 -9.25 18.91
CA THR A 202 -23.39 -9.12 17.56
C THR A 202 -24.83 -9.62 17.52
N HIS A 203 -25.67 -8.94 16.73
CA HIS A 203 -27.10 -9.24 16.61
C HIS A 203 -27.47 -9.29 15.12
N SER A 204 -28.30 -10.23 14.76
CA SER A 204 -28.83 -10.34 13.39
C SER A 204 -29.96 -9.33 13.15
N LEU A 205 -30.66 -8.93 14.18
CA LEU A 205 -31.80 -8.03 14.11
C LEU A 205 -31.56 -6.75 14.94
N TRP A 206 -32.00 -5.61 14.41
CA TRP A 206 -31.97 -4.34 15.15
C TRP A 206 -32.72 -4.42 16.48
N SER A 207 -33.86 -5.07 16.51
CA SER A 207 -34.68 -5.20 17.72
C SER A 207 -33.97 -5.90 18.90
N GLU A 208 -33.05 -6.80 18.62
CA GLU A 208 -32.21 -7.47 19.62
C GLU A 208 -31.14 -6.51 20.15
N CYS A 209 -30.45 -5.84 19.24
CA CYS A 209 -29.45 -4.82 19.57
C CYS A 209 -30.08 -3.69 20.39
N GLU A 210 -31.24 -3.17 19.98
CA GLU A 210 -31.97 -2.11 20.69
C GLU A 210 -32.35 -2.52 22.11
N LYS A 211 -32.89 -3.71 22.31
CA LYS A 211 -33.22 -4.25 23.65
C LYS A 211 -32.01 -4.24 24.57
N ARG A 212 -30.82 -4.56 24.04
CA ARG A 212 -29.60 -4.63 24.83
C ARG A 212 -29.07 -3.25 25.22
N VAL A 213 -29.12 -2.27 24.34
CA VAL A 213 -28.53 -0.94 24.57
C VAL A 213 -29.47 0.07 25.19
N LYS A 214 -30.77 -0.12 25.05
CA LYS A 214 -31.81 0.83 25.51
C LYS A 214 -31.72 1.05 27.01
N GLY A 215 -31.57 2.32 27.41
CA GLY A 215 -31.47 2.74 28.82
C GLY A 215 -30.14 2.39 29.50
N LYS A 216 -29.15 1.88 28.81
CA LYS A 216 -27.83 1.60 29.38
C LYS A 216 -26.88 2.78 29.14
N LYS A 217 -26.43 3.39 30.25
CA LYS A 217 -25.46 4.50 30.20
C LYS A 217 -24.14 4.02 29.60
N GLY A 218 -23.62 4.77 28.61
CA GLY A 218 -22.35 4.42 27.94
C GLY A 218 -22.43 3.27 26.94
N ALA A 219 -23.63 2.79 26.61
CA ALA A 219 -23.79 1.78 25.57
C ALA A 219 -23.44 2.35 24.18
N LEU A 220 -22.69 1.58 23.38
CA LEU A 220 -22.40 1.87 21.98
C LEU A 220 -23.12 0.86 21.09
N TYR A 221 -23.51 1.31 19.89
CA TYR A 221 -24.05 0.41 18.87
C TYR A 221 -23.77 0.93 17.47
N LYS A 222 -23.60 0.01 16.52
CA LYS A 222 -23.40 0.36 15.11
C LYS A 222 -23.91 -0.78 14.23
N LYS A 223 -24.55 -0.42 13.11
CA LYS A 223 -24.86 -1.37 12.04
C LYS A 223 -23.62 -1.54 11.17
N VAL A 224 -23.35 -2.76 10.75
CA VAL A 224 -22.22 -3.14 9.90
C VAL A 224 -22.72 -3.88 8.67
N PHE A 225 -21.99 -3.76 7.56
CA PHE A 225 -22.43 -4.27 6.27
C PHE A 225 -21.58 -5.44 5.75
N SER A 226 -20.55 -5.84 6.53
CA SER A 226 -19.70 -7.00 6.21
C SER A 226 -19.16 -7.66 7.49
N LYS A 227 -18.74 -8.92 7.36
CA LYS A 227 -18.09 -9.65 8.47
C LYS A 227 -16.75 -9.01 8.87
N SER A 228 -16.01 -8.45 7.92
CA SER A 228 -14.77 -7.73 8.22
C SER A 228 -15.06 -6.50 9.08
N GLU A 229 -16.01 -5.66 8.67
CA GLU A 229 -16.41 -4.47 9.43
C GLU A 229 -16.90 -4.82 10.85
N GLU A 230 -17.60 -5.94 11.00
CA GLU A 230 -18.02 -6.46 12.31
C GLU A 230 -16.82 -6.80 13.19
N THR A 231 -15.86 -7.54 12.65
CA THR A 231 -14.67 -7.99 13.40
C THR A 231 -13.79 -6.80 13.81
N ASP A 232 -13.54 -5.89 12.88
CA ASP A 232 -12.71 -4.69 13.10
C ASP A 232 -13.33 -3.81 14.19
N LEU A 233 -14.65 -3.61 14.13
CA LEU A 233 -15.38 -2.79 15.10
C LEU A 233 -15.36 -3.40 16.51
N ILE A 234 -15.53 -4.73 16.62
CA ILE A 234 -15.45 -5.43 17.90
C ILE A 234 -14.05 -5.30 18.51
N GLN A 235 -13.00 -5.47 17.72
CA GLN A 235 -11.62 -5.30 18.16
C GLN A 235 -11.35 -3.88 18.65
N GLU A 236 -11.74 -2.87 17.85
CA GLU A 236 -11.60 -1.45 18.21
C GLU A 236 -12.27 -1.15 19.57
N TRP A 237 -13.51 -1.55 19.74
CA TRP A 237 -14.27 -1.24 20.96
C TRP A 237 -13.76 -2.01 22.18
N THR A 238 -13.36 -3.28 22.00
CA THR A 238 -12.78 -4.08 23.08
C THR A 238 -11.47 -3.48 23.56
N LEU A 239 -10.62 -3.04 22.63
CA LEU A 239 -9.35 -2.40 22.96
C LEU A 239 -9.56 -1.07 23.72
N LYS A 240 -10.50 -0.25 23.27
CA LYS A 240 -10.88 1.00 23.98
C LYS A 240 -11.43 0.73 25.40
N ALA A 241 -12.20 -0.32 25.58
CA ALA A 241 -12.74 -0.68 26.88
C ALA A 241 -11.69 -1.24 27.86
N LEU A 242 -10.57 -1.76 27.33
CA LEU A 242 -9.44 -2.24 28.15
C LEU A 242 -8.45 -1.14 28.54
N LEU A 243 -8.41 -0.04 27.76
CA LEU A 243 -7.44 1.05 27.94
C LEU A 243 -8.03 2.29 28.65
N GLY A 244 -9.35 2.35 28.85
CA GLY A 244 -10.05 3.45 29.52
C GLY A 244 -10.67 3.04 30.82
#